data_38da51c946c5227e2bdc0443757a622e
#
_entry.id   38da51c946c5227e2bdc0443757a622e
#
_cell.length_a   1.000
_cell.length_b   1.000
_cell.length_c   1.000
_cell.angle_alpha   90.00
_cell.angle_beta   90.00
_cell.angle_gamma   90.00
#
_symmetry.space_group_name_H-M   'P 1'
#
loop_
_entity.id
_entity.type
_entity.pdbx_description
1 polymer ?
#
loop_
_entity_poly.entity_id
_entity_poly.type
_entity_poly.pdbx_seq_one_letter_code
_entity_poly.pdbx_strand_id
1 'polypeptide(L)'
;MRSDAIRSVIRAYDDPIVRAYCWGRFWILRQRFLDEIGQYLPRRGRVLDLGCGFGLFSLYYASVHAALTVEGLDLNPRRIAMARTAAARLGLANVRYEVGDVQAYRGGERFDAAYMLDIVHHIPEEAVRPLLEQVAKTLPPGGRLLVKDVDRQPAYKRWFTHALDKAMDPRTPVHYWGAEELGALLEQVGFEVHRHLMVDILPYPHVLYIGRRRP
;
A
#
# COMPACT_ATOMS: atom_id res chain seq x y z
N MET A 1 20.52 2.25 -10.46
CA MET A 1 19.62 3.24 -9.84
C MET A 1 18.44 2.62 -9.09
N ARG A 2 17.45 1.96 -9.73
CA ARG A 2 16.26 1.41 -8.98
C ARG A 2 16.60 0.26 -8.04
N SER A 3 17.44 -0.69 -8.45
CA SER A 3 17.95 -1.75 -7.57
C SER A 3 18.80 -1.23 -6.41
N ASP A 4 19.43 -0.08 -6.59
CA ASP A 4 20.21 0.57 -5.53
C ASP A 4 19.28 1.21 -4.50
N ALA A 5 18.17 1.81 -4.93
CA ALA A 5 17.15 2.35 -4.02
C ALA A 5 16.57 1.25 -3.12
N ILE A 6 16.25 0.06 -3.67
CA ILE A 6 15.79 -1.09 -2.88
C ILE A 6 16.84 -1.47 -1.82
N ARG A 7 18.10 -1.63 -2.22
CA ARG A 7 19.20 -1.98 -1.30
C ARG A 7 19.39 -0.93 -0.22
N SER A 8 19.30 0.35 -0.57
CA SER A 8 19.42 1.47 0.37
C SER A 8 18.28 1.47 1.38
N VAL A 9 17.04 1.27 0.93
CA VAL A 9 15.86 1.17 1.81
C VAL A 9 16.02 0.00 2.80
N ILE A 10 16.42 -1.18 2.33
CA ILE A 10 16.64 -2.35 3.20
C ILE A 10 17.71 -2.04 4.27
N ARG A 11 18.81 -1.40 3.87
CA ARG A 11 19.93 -1.09 4.79
C ARG A 11 19.60 0.02 5.78
N ALA A 12 18.57 0.82 5.53
CA ALA A 12 18.17 1.91 6.39
C ALA A 12 17.55 1.46 7.73
N TYR A 13 17.07 0.22 7.81
CA TYR A 13 16.55 -0.35 9.05
C TYR A 13 17.66 -0.93 9.93
N ASP A 14 17.61 -0.67 11.25
CA ASP A 14 18.57 -1.24 12.23
C ASP A 14 18.22 -2.66 12.62
N ASP A 15 16.93 -2.88 12.86
CA ASP A 15 16.44 -4.16 13.33
C ASP A 15 16.69 -5.25 12.27
N PRO A 16 17.48 -6.30 12.60
CA PRO A 16 17.82 -7.35 11.65
C PRO A 16 16.58 -8.16 11.21
N ILE A 17 15.57 -8.27 12.05
CA ILE A 17 14.31 -8.98 11.71
C ILE A 17 13.54 -8.16 10.68
N VAL A 18 13.40 -6.84 10.90
CA VAL A 18 12.75 -5.95 9.96
C VAL A 18 13.54 -5.89 8.64
N ARG A 19 14.86 -5.87 8.72
CA ARG A 19 15.72 -5.91 7.51
C ARG A 19 15.53 -7.20 6.72
N ALA A 20 15.47 -8.35 7.39
CA ALA A 20 15.20 -9.65 6.74
C ALA A 20 13.79 -9.68 6.13
N TYR A 21 12.79 -9.16 6.85
CA TYR A 21 11.43 -8.99 6.32
C TYR A 21 11.41 -8.12 5.05
N CYS A 22 12.03 -6.95 5.08
CA CYS A 22 12.11 -6.04 3.93
C CYS A 22 12.82 -6.70 2.73
N TRP A 23 13.91 -7.41 3.00
CA TRP A 23 14.62 -8.18 1.97
C TRP A 23 13.71 -9.24 1.35
N GLY A 24 13.05 -10.06 2.18
CA GLY A 24 12.11 -11.08 1.71
C GLY A 24 10.96 -10.48 0.90
N ARG A 25 10.40 -9.36 1.38
CA ARG A 25 9.29 -8.68 0.72
C ARG A 25 9.68 -8.17 -0.67
N PHE A 26 10.84 -7.51 -0.81
CA PHE A 26 11.34 -7.05 -2.12
C PHE A 26 11.79 -8.22 -3.01
N TRP A 27 12.27 -9.32 -2.44
CA TRP A 27 12.61 -10.51 -3.20
C TRP A 27 11.36 -11.17 -3.81
N ILE A 28 10.26 -11.26 -3.05
CA ILE A 28 8.97 -11.79 -3.51
C ILE A 28 8.37 -10.88 -4.57
N LEU A 29 8.22 -9.59 -4.25
CA LEU A 29 7.51 -8.63 -5.09
C LEU A 29 8.34 -8.17 -6.31
N ARG A 30 9.66 -8.31 -6.27
CA ARG A 30 10.58 -7.91 -7.35
C ARG A 30 10.44 -6.45 -7.82
N GLN A 31 11.41 -6.01 -8.60
CA GLN A 31 11.40 -4.69 -9.24
C GLN A 31 10.18 -4.48 -10.16
N ARG A 32 9.74 -5.55 -10.83
CA ARG A 32 8.57 -5.51 -11.73
C ARG A 32 7.30 -5.04 -11.01
N PHE A 33 7.05 -5.53 -9.80
CA PHE A 33 5.92 -5.10 -8.98
C PHE A 33 5.96 -3.59 -8.67
N LEU A 34 7.14 -3.10 -8.26
CA LEU A 34 7.32 -1.68 -7.95
C LEU A 34 7.14 -0.80 -9.19
N ASP A 35 7.62 -1.27 -10.34
CA ASP A 35 7.46 -0.57 -11.62
C ASP A 35 5.99 -0.59 -12.06
N GLU A 36 5.29 -1.69 -11.86
CA GLU A 36 3.89 -1.88 -12.21
C GLU A 36 2.97 -0.95 -11.40
N ILE A 37 3.19 -0.81 -10.10
CA ILE A 37 2.48 0.19 -9.28
C ILE A 37 2.95 1.60 -9.62
N GLY A 38 4.26 1.80 -9.73
CA GLY A 38 4.87 3.11 -9.93
C GLY A 38 4.47 3.79 -11.24
N GLN A 39 4.06 3.04 -12.29
CA GLN A 39 3.59 3.64 -13.54
C GLN A 39 2.26 4.40 -13.38
N TYR A 40 1.48 4.08 -12.35
CA TYR A 40 0.20 4.72 -12.05
C TYR A 40 0.32 5.84 -11.02
N LEU A 41 1.45 5.93 -10.30
CA LEU A 41 1.72 7.02 -9.37
C LEU A 41 2.25 8.26 -10.09
N PRO A 42 1.92 9.48 -9.61
CA PRO A 42 2.50 10.69 -10.16
C PRO A 42 4.00 10.73 -9.83
N ARG A 43 4.80 11.39 -10.69
CA ARG A 43 6.23 11.59 -10.44
C ARG A 43 6.53 12.83 -9.59
N ARG A 44 5.52 13.64 -9.29
CA ARG A 44 5.55 14.85 -8.47
C ARG A 44 4.19 15.02 -7.78
N GLY A 45 4.14 15.86 -6.75
CA GLY A 45 2.93 16.12 -5.99
C GLY A 45 2.84 15.26 -4.74
N ARG A 46 1.64 15.02 -4.22
CA ARG A 46 1.41 14.37 -2.93
C ARG A 46 0.70 13.03 -3.12
N VAL A 47 1.21 12.02 -2.44
CA VAL A 47 0.65 10.65 -2.45
C VAL A 47 0.40 10.19 -1.02
N LEU A 48 -0.78 9.62 -0.78
CA LEU A 48 -1.18 9.03 0.48
C LEU A 48 -0.94 7.51 0.47
N ASP A 49 -0.22 7.01 1.47
CA ASP A 49 0.06 5.58 1.71
C ASP A 49 -0.74 5.12 2.94
N LEU A 50 -1.88 4.47 2.72
CA LEU A 50 -2.74 3.97 3.78
C LEU A 50 -2.35 2.54 4.17
N GLY A 51 -1.96 2.36 5.43
CA GLY A 51 -1.40 1.10 5.92
C GLY A 51 0.07 0.95 5.54
N CYS A 52 0.84 2.02 5.65
CA CYS A 52 2.23 2.08 5.16
C CYS A 52 3.20 1.12 5.90
N GLY A 53 2.83 0.59 7.05
CA GLY A 53 3.66 -0.30 7.85
C GLY A 53 5.01 0.30 8.21
N PHE A 54 6.09 -0.38 7.83
CA PHE A 54 7.46 0.12 7.99
C PHE A 54 7.85 1.22 6.99
N GLY A 55 6.95 1.64 6.10
CA GLY A 55 7.24 2.64 5.08
C GLY A 55 8.04 2.13 3.88
N LEU A 56 8.04 0.81 3.64
CA LEU A 56 8.87 0.18 2.62
C LEU A 56 8.65 0.75 1.21
N PHE A 57 7.39 0.88 0.80
CA PHE A 57 7.02 1.40 -0.52
C PHE A 57 7.14 2.92 -0.59
N SER A 58 6.69 3.63 0.44
CA SER A 58 6.80 5.09 0.54
C SER A 58 8.25 5.54 0.49
N LEU A 59 9.18 4.90 1.21
CA LEU A 59 10.62 5.18 1.14
C LEU A 59 11.20 4.91 -0.25
N TYR A 60 10.78 3.81 -0.88
CA TYR A 60 11.22 3.49 -2.23
C TYR A 60 10.77 4.57 -3.24
N TYR A 61 9.47 4.90 -3.29
CA TYR A 61 8.96 5.87 -4.25
C TYR A 61 9.51 7.28 -4.00
N ALA A 62 9.65 7.70 -2.76
CA ALA A 62 10.28 8.97 -2.41
C ALA A 62 11.77 9.03 -2.82
N SER A 63 12.49 7.90 -2.70
CA SER A 63 13.91 7.82 -3.12
C SER A 63 14.09 7.92 -4.63
N VAL A 64 13.13 7.41 -5.43
CA VAL A 64 13.26 7.41 -6.90
C VAL A 64 12.58 8.61 -7.56
N HIS A 65 11.76 9.38 -6.81
CA HIS A 65 11.03 10.56 -7.27
C HIS A 65 11.17 11.72 -6.27
N ALA A 66 12.23 12.50 -6.38
CA ALA A 66 12.52 13.60 -5.44
C ALA A 66 11.44 14.69 -5.37
N ALA A 67 10.64 14.86 -6.42
CA ALA A 67 9.53 15.81 -6.47
C ALA A 67 8.18 15.22 -5.96
N LEU A 68 8.17 13.96 -5.53
CA LEU A 68 7.01 13.30 -4.95
C LEU A 68 7.09 13.38 -3.42
N THR A 69 6.04 13.86 -2.78
CA THR A 69 5.88 13.78 -1.32
C THR A 69 4.98 12.61 -1.00
N VAL A 70 5.41 11.71 -0.13
CA VAL A 70 4.59 10.57 0.32
C VAL A 70 4.25 10.74 1.80
N GLU A 71 2.96 10.59 2.11
CA GLU A 71 2.45 10.65 3.48
C GLU A 71 1.87 9.29 3.86
N GLY A 72 2.48 8.65 4.85
CA GLY A 72 2.11 7.31 5.29
C GLY A 72 1.35 7.33 6.60
N LEU A 73 0.26 6.56 6.66
CA LEU A 73 -0.55 6.33 7.86
C LEU A 73 -0.52 4.84 8.22
N ASP A 74 -0.22 4.53 9.47
CA ASP A 74 -0.30 3.14 9.99
C ASP A 74 -0.67 3.16 11.47
N LEU A 75 -1.44 2.15 11.90
CA LEU A 75 -1.90 2.00 13.27
C LEU A 75 -0.76 1.74 14.26
N ASN A 76 0.33 1.12 13.81
CA ASN A 76 1.39 0.62 14.68
C ASN A 76 2.48 1.69 14.93
N PRO A 77 2.58 2.27 16.16
CA PRO A 77 3.54 3.33 16.45
C PRO A 77 5.00 2.88 16.35
N ARG A 78 5.30 1.59 16.58
CA ARG A 78 6.65 1.05 16.43
C ARG A 78 7.06 0.99 14.96
N ARG A 79 6.15 0.56 14.06
CA ARG A 79 6.41 0.55 12.61
C ARG A 79 6.65 1.96 12.10
N ILE A 80 5.83 2.93 12.53
CA ILE A 80 5.99 4.34 12.17
C ILE A 80 7.32 4.93 12.68
N ALA A 81 7.71 4.62 13.92
CA ALA A 81 9.02 5.05 14.44
C ALA A 81 10.18 4.52 13.59
N MET A 82 10.13 3.25 13.17
CA MET A 82 11.13 2.65 12.29
C MET A 82 11.13 3.28 10.90
N ALA A 83 9.95 3.57 10.33
CA ALA A 83 9.82 4.25 9.04
C ALA A 83 10.44 5.65 9.08
N ARG A 84 10.18 6.43 10.13
CA ARG A 84 10.79 7.75 10.36
C ARG A 84 12.30 7.68 10.48
N THR A 85 12.83 6.72 11.25
CA THR A 85 14.27 6.50 11.39
C THR A 85 14.92 6.15 10.06
N ALA A 86 14.30 5.24 9.29
CA ALA A 86 14.79 4.85 7.97
C ALA A 86 14.78 6.04 6.98
N ALA A 87 13.72 6.87 7.00
CA ALA A 87 13.64 8.09 6.20
C ALA A 87 14.79 9.07 6.52
N ALA A 88 15.03 9.31 7.80
CA ALA A 88 16.13 10.20 8.25
C ALA A 88 17.50 9.69 7.78
N ARG A 89 17.77 8.39 7.86
CA ARG A 89 19.01 7.77 7.38
C ARG A 89 19.22 7.85 5.87
N LEU A 90 18.12 7.79 5.13
CA LEU A 90 18.14 7.97 3.68
C LEU A 90 18.23 9.44 3.27
N GLY A 91 18.17 10.39 4.23
CA GLY A 91 18.14 11.82 3.94
C GLY A 91 16.88 12.26 3.19
N LEU A 92 15.76 11.54 3.33
CA LEU A 92 14.51 11.83 2.63
C LEU A 92 13.71 12.88 3.41
N ALA A 93 13.60 14.09 2.87
CA ALA A 93 12.74 15.16 3.38
C ALA A 93 11.31 15.14 2.82
N ASN A 94 11.08 14.29 1.82
CA ASN A 94 9.84 14.18 1.05
C ASN A 94 8.96 13.00 1.48
N VAL A 95 9.14 12.51 2.72
CA VAL A 95 8.23 11.54 3.34
C VAL A 95 7.78 12.03 4.71
N ARG A 96 6.52 11.75 5.04
CA ARG A 96 5.95 11.98 6.36
C ARG A 96 5.21 10.76 6.81
N TYR A 97 5.24 10.47 8.11
CA TYR A 97 4.56 9.31 8.67
C TYR A 97 3.77 9.69 9.91
N GLU A 98 2.52 9.22 9.98
CA GLU A 98 1.62 9.46 11.10
C GLU A 98 1.14 8.13 11.69
N VAL A 99 0.98 8.11 13.01
CA VAL A 99 0.32 7.00 13.70
C VAL A 99 -1.17 7.27 13.69
N GLY A 100 -1.94 6.37 13.09
CA GLY A 100 -3.39 6.51 13.04
C GLY A 100 -4.06 5.28 12.47
N ASP A 101 -5.32 5.12 12.83
CA ASP A 101 -6.17 4.07 12.29
C ASP A 101 -6.74 4.52 10.94
N VAL A 102 -6.50 3.73 9.90
CA VAL A 102 -7.06 3.99 8.56
C VAL A 102 -8.60 4.01 8.58
N GLN A 103 -9.25 3.27 9.48
CA GLN A 103 -10.69 3.27 9.64
C GLN A 103 -11.20 4.62 10.19
N ALA A 104 -10.37 5.33 10.94
CA ALA A 104 -10.64 6.67 11.46
C ALA A 104 -10.26 7.79 10.50
N TYR A 105 -9.69 7.48 9.33
CA TYR A 105 -9.31 8.48 8.34
C TYR A 105 -10.53 9.29 7.87
N ARG A 106 -10.43 10.61 7.93
CA ARG A 106 -11.55 11.52 7.61
C ARG A 106 -11.24 12.45 6.43
N GLY A 107 -10.12 12.25 5.75
CA GLY A 107 -9.67 13.18 4.74
C GLY A 107 -9.12 14.47 5.35
N GLY A 108 -9.25 15.58 4.65
CA GLY A 108 -8.82 16.91 5.07
C GLY A 108 -7.80 17.52 4.13
N GLU A 109 -6.74 16.84 3.84
CA GLU A 109 -5.75 17.29 2.88
C GLU A 109 -6.00 16.70 1.48
N ARG A 110 -5.53 17.38 0.44
CA ARG A 110 -5.65 16.92 -0.95
C ARG A 110 -4.39 16.18 -1.37
N PHE A 111 -4.60 15.06 -2.07
CA PHE A 111 -3.55 14.22 -2.64
C PHE A 111 -3.80 14.04 -4.13
N ASP A 112 -2.73 13.91 -4.91
CA ASP A 112 -2.81 13.63 -6.35
C ASP A 112 -3.09 12.15 -6.62
N ALA A 113 -2.66 11.27 -5.70
CA ALA A 113 -2.97 9.86 -5.69
C ALA A 113 -2.96 9.30 -4.26
N ALA A 114 -3.56 8.12 -4.10
CA ALA A 114 -3.45 7.31 -2.89
C ALA A 114 -3.21 5.85 -3.25
N TYR A 115 -2.62 5.09 -2.32
CA TYR A 115 -2.54 3.65 -2.47
C TYR A 115 -2.73 2.91 -1.14
N MET A 116 -3.22 1.67 -1.27
CA MET A 116 -3.45 0.71 -0.20
C MET A 116 -2.88 -0.63 -0.68
N LEU A 117 -1.78 -1.07 -0.08
CA LEU A 117 -1.08 -2.29 -0.49
C LEU A 117 -1.12 -3.33 0.62
N ASP A 118 -1.88 -4.41 0.41
CA ASP A 118 -2.08 -5.51 1.36
C ASP A 118 -2.63 -5.06 2.72
N ILE A 119 -3.65 -4.20 2.71
CA ILE A 119 -4.26 -3.67 3.93
C ILE A 119 -5.78 -3.88 3.98
N VAL A 120 -6.48 -3.90 2.84
CA VAL A 120 -7.95 -3.92 2.82
C VAL A 120 -8.50 -5.17 3.48
N HIS A 121 -7.86 -6.32 3.31
CA HIS A 121 -8.24 -7.57 3.95
C HIS A 121 -8.06 -7.59 5.50
N HIS A 122 -7.38 -6.57 6.07
CA HIS A 122 -7.27 -6.37 7.51
C HIS A 122 -8.28 -5.37 8.08
N ILE A 123 -9.10 -4.76 7.22
CA ILE A 123 -10.13 -3.80 7.60
C ILE A 123 -11.47 -4.53 7.71
N PRO A 124 -12.26 -4.33 8.79
CA PRO A 124 -13.61 -4.86 8.88
C PRO A 124 -14.45 -4.45 7.66
N GLU A 125 -15.25 -5.39 7.15
CA GLU A 125 -16.01 -5.20 5.91
C GLU A 125 -16.86 -3.93 5.91
N GLU A 126 -17.53 -3.67 7.03
CA GLU A 126 -18.37 -2.49 7.25
C GLU A 126 -17.59 -1.16 7.22
N ALA A 127 -16.29 -1.20 7.52
CA ALA A 127 -15.44 -0.01 7.55
C ALA A 127 -14.79 0.31 6.19
N VAL A 128 -14.75 -0.64 5.25
CA VAL A 128 -14.07 -0.44 3.95
C VAL A 128 -14.79 0.62 3.11
N ARG A 129 -16.11 0.55 2.96
CA ARG A 129 -16.88 1.55 2.19
C ARG A 129 -16.68 2.97 2.73
N PRO A 130 -16.91 3.27 4.03
CA PRO A 130 -16.69 4.61 4.59
C PRO A 130 -15.25 5.11 4.36
N LEU A 131 -14.23 4.25 4.50
CA LEU A 131 -12.85 4.61 4.24
C LEU A 131 -12.65 5.01 2.77
N LEU A 132 -13.10 4.20 1.83
CA LEU A 132 -12.95 4.47 0.40
C LEU A 132 -13.67 5.77 -0.02
N GLU A 133 -14.83 6.06 0.57
CA GLU A 133 -15.54 7.33 0.36
C GLU A 133 -14.73 8.55 0.87
N GLN A 134 -14.05 8.42 2.01
CA GLN A 134 -13.17 9.49 2.50
C GLN A 134 -11.94 9.65 1.60
N VAL A 135 -11.32 8.55 1.18
CA VAL A 135 -10.20 8.61 0.23
C VAL A 135 -10.62 9.26 -1.08
N ALA A 136 -11.81 8.91 -1.60
CA ALA A 136 -12.33 9.53 -2.82
C ALA A 136 -12.49 11.06 -2.70
N LYS A 137 -12.87 11.59 -1.52
CA LYS A 137 -13.00 13.03 -1.28
C LYS A 137 -11.65 13.76 -1.25
N THR A 138 -10.56 13.07 -0.92
CA THR A 138 -9.22 13.68 -0.86
C THR A 138 -8.54 13.77 -2.24
N LEU A 139 -9.04 13.01 -3.20
CA LEU A 139 -8.49 12.98 -4.55
C LEU A 139 -9.24 13.96 -5.47
N PRO A 140 -8.54 14.71 -6.33
CA PRO A 140 -9.19 15.53 -7.34
C PRO A 140 -9.85 14.66 -8.42
N PRO A 141 -10.77 15.19 -9.22
CA PRO A 141 -11.21 14.53 -10.44
C PRO A 141 -10.02 14.07 -11.29
N GLY A 142 -10.02 12.81 -11.71
CA GLY A 142 -8.88 12.18 -12.40
C GLY A 142 -7.74 11.70 -11.50
N GLY A 143 -7.75 12.03 -10.21
CA GLY A 143 -6.81 11.48 -9.23
C GLY A 143 -6.91 9.96 -9.12
N ARG A 144 -5.85 9.29 -8.71
CA ARG A 144 -5.77 7.83 -8.73
C ARG A 144 -5.74 7.22 -7.34
N LEU A 145 -6.53 6.16 -7.17
CA LEU A 145 -6.44 5.25 -6.03
C LEU A 145 -5.95 3.89 -6.55
N LEU A 146 -4.85 3.41 -5.99
CA LEU A 146 -4.35 2.06 -6.26
C LEU A 146 -4.66 1.18 -5.04
N VAL A 147 -5.39 0.12 -5.25
CA VAL A 147 -5.61 -0.91 -4.22
C VAL A 147 -5.01 -2.20 -4.72
N LYS A 148 -4.05 -2.75 -3.98
CA LYS A 148 -3.50 -4.07 -4.23
C LYS A 148 -3.86 -4.96 -3.06
N ASP A 149 -4.58 -6.03 -3.35
CA ASP A 149 -5.00 -6.95 -2.31
C ASP A 149 -5.13 -8.38 -2.83
N VAL A 150 -5.43 -9.31 -1.93
CA VAL A 150 -5.57 -10.74 -2.17
C VAL A 150 -7.00 -11.06 -2.56
N ASP A 151 -7.19 -11.72 -3.70
CA ASP A 151 -8.51 -12.25 -4.10
C ASP A 151 -8.91 -13.45 -3.23
N ARG A 152 -10.19 -13.56 -2.97
CA ARG A 152 -10.79 -14.74 -2.33
C ARG A 152 -10.63 -16.01 -3.17
N GLN A 153 -10.44 -15.90 -4.48
CA GLN A 153 -10.25 -17.01 -5.41
C GLN A 153 -8.86 -16.98 -6.07
N PRO A 154 -8.28 -18.14 -6.43
CA PRO A 154 -8.74 -19.49 -6.10
C PRO A 154 -8.41 -19.87 -4.65
N ALA A 155 -9.23 -20.74 -4.06
CA ALA A 155 -9.16 -21.09 -2.64
C ALA A 155 -7.78 -21.57 -2.16
N TYR A 156 -7.07 -22.39 -2.97
CA TYR A 156 -5.73 -22.91 -2.58
C TYR A 156 -4.68 -21.81 -2.41
N LYS A 157 -4.73 -20.75 -3.25
CA LYS A 157 -3.85 -19.59 -3.12
C LYS A 157 -4.19 -18.76 -1.88
N ARG A 158 -5.49 -18.59 -1.61
CA ARG A 158 -5.96 -17.91 -0.40
C ARG A 158 -5.48 -18.62 0.88
N TRP A 159 -5.53 -19.97 0.92
CA TRP A 159 -5.05 -20.73 2.07
C TRP A 159 -3.57 -20.49 2.34
N PHE A 160 -2.76 -20.44 1.29
CA PHE A 160 -1.33 -20.13 1.40
C PHE A 160 -1.12 -18.73 1.99
N THR A 161 -1.82 -17.71 1.48
CA THR A 161 -1.72 -16.34 1.98
C THR A 161 -2.20 -16.24 3.43
N HIS A 162 -3.34 -16.88 3.74
CA HIS A 162 -3.89 -16.88 5.11
C HIS A 162 -2.91 -17.46 6.13
N ALA A 163 -2.21 -18.54 5.79
CA ALA A 163 -1.20 -19.11 6.65
C ALA A 163 -0.05 -18.13 6.93
N LEU A 164 0.37 -17.36 5.93
CA LEU A 164 1.40 -16.33 6.08
C LEU A 164 0.91 -15.13 6.89
N ASP A 165 -0.29 -14.63 6.63
CA ASP A 165 -0.88 -13.52 7.39
C ASP A 165 -1.00 -13.88 8.87
N LYS A 166 -1.47 -15.08 9.16
CA LYS A 166 -1.55 -15.59 10.55
C LYS A 166 -0.20 -15.83 11.20
N ALA A 167 0.82 -16.18 10.45
CA ALA A 167 2.19 -16.30 10.97
C ALA A 167 2.79 -14.91 11.30
N MET A 168 2.41 -13.87 10.56
CA MET A 168 2.87 -12.50 10.76
C MET A 168 2.09 -11.76 11.83
N ASP A 169 0.78 -11.93 11.87
CA ASP A 169 -0.12 -11.34 12.88
C ASP A 169 -1.29 -12.28 13.21
N PRO A 170 -1.10 -13.16 14.22
CA PRO A 170 -2.11 -14.18 14.59
C PRO A 170 -3.44 -13.60 15.06
N ARG A 171 -3.44 -12.35 15.57
CA ARG A 171 -4.59 -11.73 16.26
C ARG A 171 -5.46 -10.90 15.32
N THR A 172 -4.93 -10.39 14.23
CA THR A 172 -5.69 -9.55 13.31
C THR A 172 -6.68 -10.40 12.50
N PRO A 173 -7.97 -10.07 12.52
CA PRO A 173 -8.95 -10.67 11.62
C PRO A 173 -8.56 -10.44 10.16
N VAL A 174 -8.90 -11.38 9.30
CA VAL A 174 -8.63 -11.28 7.86
C VAL A 174 -9.91 -11.55 7.10
N HIS A 175 -10.33 -10.61 6.26
CA HIS A 175 -11.48 -10.72 5.38
C HIS A 175 -11.04 -10.55 3.92
N TYR A 176 -11.07 -11.64 3.15
CA TYR A 176 -10.70 -11.59 1.73
C TYR A 176 -11.89 -11.23 0.84
N TRP A 177 -11.76 -10.17 0.10
CA TRP A 177 -12.73 -9.72 -0.88
C TRP A 177 -12.65 -10.55 -2.16
N GLY A 178 -13.80 -10.73 -2.83
CA GLY A 178 -13.78 -11.19 -4.21
C GLY A 178 -13.35 -10.04 -5.14
N ALA A 179 -12.57 -10.37 -6.18
CA ALA A 179 -12.06 -9.34 -7.10
C ALA A 179 -13.18 -8.49 -7.75
N GLU A 180 -14.30 -9.11 -8.11
CA GLU A 180 -15.47 -8.39 -8.64
C GLU A 180 -16.12 -7.50 -7.58
N GLU A 181 -16.26 -8.02 -6.37
CA GLU A 181 -16.92 -7.36 -5.24
C GLU A 181 -16.21 -6.07 -4.82
N LEU A 182 -14.89 -6.13 -4.60
CA LEU A 182 -14.11 -4.94 -4.26
C LEU A 182 -14.05 -3.95 -5.42
N GLY A 183 -13.96 -4.45 -6.67
CA GLY A 183 -14.04 -3.62 -7.87
C GLY A 183 -15.36 -2.86 -7.97
N ALA A 184 -16.49 -3.53 -7.78
CA ALA A 184 -17.81 -2.91 -7.78
C ALA A 184 -17.96 -1.89 -6.63
N LEU A 185 -17.42 -2.18 -5.45
CA LEU A 185 -17.42 -1.24 -4.34
C LEU A 185 -16.65 0.05 -4.69
N LEU A 186 -15.47 -0.06 -5.27
CA LEU A 186 -14.69 1.09 -5.74
C LEU A 186 -15.46 1.91 -6.79
N GLU A 187 -16.18 1.26 -7.71
CA GLU A 187 -17.02 1.95 -8.69
C GLU A 187 -18.19 2.69 -8.05
N GLN A 188 -18.83 2.11 -7.05
CA GLN A 188 -19.94 2.71 -6.31
C GLN A 188 -19.51 3.95 -5.51
N VAL A 189 -18.28 3.97 -4.99
CA VAL A 189 -17.75 5.14 -4.26
C VAL A 189 -17.12 6.20 -5.17
N GLY A 190 -17.28 6.05 -6.50
CA GLY A 190 -16.99 7.12 -7.47
C GLY A 190 -15.68 6.99 -8.22
N PHE A 191 -15.15 5.79 -8.38
CA PHE A 191 -14.02 5.53 -9.26
C PHE A 191 -14.45 4.88 -10.58
N GLU A 192 -13.70 5.13 -11.63
CA GLU A 192 -13.62 4.28 -12.81
C GLU A 192 -12.51 3.28 -12.55
N VAL A 193 -12.81 1.97 -12.59
CA VAL A 193 -11.90 0.93 -12.09
C VAL A 193 -11.40 0.04 -13.23
N HIS A 194 -10.09 -0.07 -13.34
CA HIS A 194 -9.45 -1.11 -14.12
C HIS A 194 -8.80 -2.13 -13.17
N ARG A 195 -9.04 -3.42 -13.41
CA ARG A 195 -8.48 -4.52 -12.61
C ARG A 195 -7.40 -5.24 -13.39
N HIS A 196 -6.31 -5.55 -12.71
CA HIS A 196 -5.17 -6.24 -13.26
C HIS A 196 -4.73 -7.38 -12.32
N LEU A 197 -4.68 -8.60 -12.86
CA LEU A 197 -4.17 -9.75 -12.13
C LEU A 197 -2.64 -9.69 -12.11
N MET A 198 -2.06 -9.60 -10.94
CA MET A 198 -0.61 -9.56 -10.78
C MET A 198 -0.03 -10.97 -10.78
N VAL A 199 1.05 -11.14 -11.52
CA VAL A 199 1.77 -12.42 -11.57
C VAL A 199 2.99 -12.34 -10.67
N ASP A 200 2.91 -13.03 -9.53
CA ASP A 200 3.99 -13.13 -8.55
C ASP A 200 4.74 -14.47 -8.68
N ILE A 201 5.91 -14.58 -8.04
CA ILE A 201 6.68 -15.82 -7.97
C ILE A 201 5.96 -16.86 -7.12
N LEU A 202 5.39 -16.39 -6.00
CA LEU A 202 4.61 -17.21 -5.10
C LEU A 202 3.14 -17.25 -5.56
N PRO A 203 2.40 -18.28 -5.20
CA PRO A 203 1.01 -18.45 -5.63
C PRO A 203 0.06 -17.51 -4.88
N TYR A 204 0.33 -16.20 -4.91
CA TYR A 204 -0.60 -15.21 -4.41
C TYR A 204 -1.68 -14.89 -5.45
N PRO A 205 -2.94 -14.82 -5.05
CA PRO A 205 -4.00 -14.34 -5.93
C PRO A 205 -4.11 -12.80 -5.84
N HIS A 206 -3.02 -12.10 -6.17
CA HIS A 206 -3.00 -10.64 -6.07
C HIS A 206 -3.75 -9.98 -7.22
N VAL A 207 -4.60 -9.01 -6.87
CA VAL A 207 -5.30 -8.13 -7.81
C VAL A 207 -4.89 -6.69 -7.53
N LEU A 208 -4.52 -5.96 -8.57
CA LEU A 208 -4.32 -4.53 -8.55
C LEU A 208 -5.55 -3.83 -9.15
N TYR A 209 -6.20 -3.01 -8.36
CA TYR A 209 -7.28 -2.13 -8.79
C TYR A 209 -6.71 -0.75 -9.03
N ILE A 210 -6.89 -0.23 -10.23
CA ILE A 210 -6.49 1.10 -10.63
C ILE A 210 -7.77 1.93 -10.77
N GLY A 211 -8.10 2.65 -9.70
CA GLY A 211 -9.26 3.54 -9.64
C GLY A 211 -8.89 4.95 -10.11
N ARG A 212 -9.61 5.49 -11.08
CA ARG A 212 -9.55 6.89 -11.47
C ARG A 212 -10.77 7.62 -10.92
N ARG A 213 -10.56 8.68 -10.12
CA ARG A 213 -11.67 9.45 -9.54
C ARG A 213 -12.52 10.08 -10.64
N ARG A 214 -13.83 9.81 -10.63
CA ARG A 214 -14.79 10.44 -11.55
C ARG A 214 -14.93 11.94 -11.24
N PRO A 215 -15.38 12.73 -12.21
CA PRO A 215 -15.71 14.15 -12.00
C PRO A 215 -16.69 14.39 -10.87
#